data_f0003922cf43fd41ed2add880c9a08f9
#
_entry.id   f0003922cf43fd41ed2add880c9a08f9
#
_cell.length_a   1.000
_cell.length_b   1.000
_cell.length_c   1.000
_cell.angle_alpha   90.00
_cell.angle_beta   90.00
_cell.angle_gamma   90.00
#
_symmetry.space_group_name_H-M   'P 1'
#
loop_
_entity.id
_entity.type
_entity.pdbx_description
1 polymer ?
#
loop_
_entity_poly.entity_id
_entity_poly.type
_entity_poly.pdbx_seq_one_letter_code
_entity_poly.pdbx_strand_id
1 'polypeptide(L)'
;RSQQESLGVVGVNLIYGAFYQHDRPRKMLRYLFDHIDKSAIEIDTINFTGPLFEDVDNRILSLELVKNGMTEAVMFGPDGNNLLPARVLYKKNILAIRGSFRPVTNVNMDMFTSSSSLFYQDEDVEEDNTMNIFEITLSNLRSNGTGFIDEQDFMDRAKLLCAMGLTVMISNFKEYYRL
;
A
#
# COMPACT_ATOMS: atom_id res chain seq x y z
N ARG A 1 -0.57 -12.52 -24.30
CA ARG A 1 -0.46 -11.16 -24.88
C ARG A 1 0.92 -10.61 -24.61
N SER A 2 1.45 -9.78 -25.51
CA SER A 2 2.66 -9.03 -25.23
C SER A 2 2.40 -7.98 -24.15
N GLN A 3 3.44 -7.53 -23.43
CA GLN A 3 3.32 -6.48 -22.42
C GLN A 3 2.72 -5.19 -23.01
N GLN A 4 3.10 -4.84 -24.23
CA GLN A 4 2.55 -3.67 -24.96
C GLN A 4 1.05 -3.79 -25.23
N GLU A 5 0.57 -4.97 -25.63
CA GLU A 5 -0.87 -5.20 -25.83
C GLU A 5 -1.63 -5.09 -24.51
N SER A 6 -1.10 -5.66 -23.43
CA SER A 6 -1.72 -5.56 -22.10
C SER A 6 -1.79 -4.10 -21.64
N LEU A 7 -0.73 -3.31 -21.82
CA LEU A 7 -0.71 -1.89 -21.52
C LEU A 7 -1.73 -1.09 -22.35
N GLY A 8 -1.86 -1.43 -23.64
CA GLY A 8 -2.89 -0.85 -24.52
C GLY A 8 -4.30 -1.13 -24.02
N VAL A 9 -4.57 -2.35 -23.55
CA VAL A 9 -5.88 -2.71 -22.98
C VAL A 9 -6.16 -1.95 -21.67
N VAL A 10 -5.16 -1.82 -20.78
CA VAL A 10 -5.30 -0.96 -19.57
C VAL A 10 -5.67 0.47 -19.97
N GLY A 11 -5.02 1.03 -20.99
CA GLY A 11 -5.31 2.39 -21.48
C GLY A 11 -6.77 2.53 -21.96
N VAL A 12 -7.25 1.57 -22.74
CA VAL A 12 -8.66 1.55 -23.19
C VAL A 12 -9.61 1.40 -22.01
N ASN A 13 -9.33 0.48 -21.08
CA ASN A 13 -10.14 0.26 -19.88
C ASN A 13 -10.18 1.52 -19.00
N LEU A 14 -9.05 2.23 -18.86
CA LEU A 14 -8.96 3.48 -18.12
C LEU A 14 -9.85 4.57 -18.75
N ILE A 15 -9.78 4.76 -20.07
CA ILE A 15 -10.62 5.71 -20.80
C ILE A 15 -12.09 5.35 -20.60
N TYR A 16 -12.46 4.10 -20.82
CA TYR A 16 -13.84 3.65 -20.61
C TYR A 16 -14.31 3.90 -19.17
N GLY A 17 -13.48 3.54 -18.18
CA GLY A 17 -13.75 3.75 -16.77
C GLY A 17 -13.93 5.24 -16.43
N ALA A 18 -13.08 6.11 -16.97
CA ALA A 18 -13.16 7.54 -16.76
C ALA A 18 -14.47 8.14 -17.30
N PHE A 19 -14.97 7.68 -18.45
CA PHE A 19 -16.21 8.15 -19.02
C PHE A 19 -17.47 7.57 -18.38
N TYR A 20 -17.46 6.28 -18.02
CA TYR A 20 -18.67 5.55 -17.64
C TYR A 20 -18.72 5.10 -16.19
N GLN A 21 -17.64 5.18 -15.44
CA GLN A 21 -17.53 4.65 -14.07
C GLN A 21 -16.85 5.62 -13.08
N HIS A 22 -16.64 6.89 -13.47
CA HIS A 22 -15.98 7.87 -12.60
C HIS A 22 -16.76 8.13 -11.29
N ASP A 23 -18.08 7.98 -11.31
CA ASP A 23 -18.96 8.05 -10.14
C ASP A 23 -18.81 6.86 -9.17
N ARG A 24 -18.09 5.81 -9.59
CA ARG A 24 -17.87 4.56 -8.85
C ARG A 24 -16.41 4.13 -8.89
N PRO A 25 -15.49 4.85 -8.21
CA PRO A 25 -14.04 4.60 -8.31
C PRO A 25 -13.61 3.14 -8.07
N ARG A 26 -14.22 2.46 -7.09
CA ARG A 26 -13.94 1.03 -6.83
C ARG A 26 -14.34 0.11 -7.98
N LYS A 27 -15.45 0.43 -8.64
CA LYS A 27 -15.89 -0.33 -9.80
C LYS A 27 -14.97 -0.07 -10.99
N MET A 28 -14.58 1.19 -11.18
CA MET A 28 -13.60 1.59 -12.19
C MET A 28 -12.28 0.82 -12.01
N LEU A 29 -11.74 0.70 -10.79
CA LEU A 29 -10.54 -0.09 -10.52
C LEU A 29 -10.64 -1.52 -11.04
N ARG A 30 -11.74 -2.20 -10.78
CA ARG A 30 -11.94 -3.59 -11.22
C ARG A 30 -11.94 -3.71 -12.74
N TYR A 31 -12.47 -2.72 -13.45
CA TYR A 31 -12.47 -2.68 -14.92
C TYR A 31 -11.10 -2.48 -15.54
N LEU A 32 -10.12 -1.91 -14.80
CA LEU A 32 -8.77 -1.72 -15.33
C LEU A 32 -8.12 -3.05 -15.75
N PHE A 33 -8.46 -4.14 -15.07
CA PHE A 33 -7.95 -5.49 -15.36
C PHE A 33 -8.90 -6.34 -16.22
N ASP A 34 -9.96 -5.74 -16.77
CA ASP A 34 -10.86 -6.49 -17.66
C ASP A 34 -10.09 -6.96 -18.90
N HIS A 35 -10.21 -8.27 -19.20
CA HIS A 35 -9.47 -8.94 -20.26
C HIS A 35 -7.94 -8.90 -20.14
N ILE A 36 -7.37 -8.68 -18.95
CA ILE A 36 -5.94 -8.70 -18.70
C ILE A 36 -5.60 -9.78 -17.68
N ASP A 37 -4.52 -10.52 -17.94
CA ASP A 37 -3.93 -11.39 -16.93
C ASP A 37 -3.23 -10.53 -15.88
N LYS A 38 -3.55 -10.75 -14.60
CA LYS A 38 -2.98 -10.01 -13.48
C LYS A 38 -1.45 -10.18 -13.36
N SER A 39 -0.91 -11.25 -13.93
CA SER A 39 0.55 -11.47 -13.99
C SER A 39 1.26 -10.63 -15.06
N ALA A 40 0.52 -10.02 -15.98
CA ALA A 40 1.09 -9.29 -17.11
C ALA A 40 1.42 -7.83 -16.79
N ILE A 41 0.70 -7.22 -15.85
CA ILE A 41 0.85 -5.80 -15.45
C ILE A 41 0.52 -5.67 -13.97
N GLU A 42 1.26 -4.81 -13.29
CA GLU A 42 1.01 -4.37 -11.93
C GLU A 42 0.58 -2.89 -11.93
N ILE A 43 -0.35 -2.52 -11.06
CA ILE A 43 -0.74 -1.13 -10.80
C ILE A 43 -0.33 -0.78 -9.38
N ASP A 44 0.83 -0.17 -9.22
CA ASP A 44 1.44 0.11 -7.92
C ASP A 44 0.73 1.22 -7.15
N THR A 45 0.12 2.15 -7.85
CA THR A 45 -0.58 3.28 -7.25
C THR A 45 -1.65 3.83 -8.15
N ILE A 46 -2.68 4.39 -7.54
CA ILE A 46 -3.72 5.14 -8.22
C ILE A 46 -4.16 6.32 -7.34
N ASN A 47 -4.38 7.48 -7.99
CA ASN A 47 -4.92 8.66 -7.32
C ASN A 47 -6.06 9.24 -8.12
N PHE A 48 -7.19 9.44 -7.46
CA PHE A 48 -8.32 10.21 -7.98
C PHE A 48 -8.22 11.61 -7.40
N THR A 49 -8.16 12.62 -8.26
CA THR A 49 -8.01 14.03 -7.88
C THR A 49 -8.94 14.91 -8.69
N GLY A 50 -9.30 16.05 -8.12
CA GLY A 50 -10.20 17.03 -8.75
C GLY A 50 -11.58 17.12 -8.09
N PRO A 51 -12.40 18.10 -8.48
CA PRO A 51 -13.65 18.44 -7.79
C PRO A 51 -14.67 17.28 -7.69
N LEU A 52 -14.63 16.33 -8.61
CA LEU A 52 -15.53 15.16 -8.60
C LEU A 52 -15.09 14.07 -7.62
N PHE A 53 -13.90 14.17 -7.03
CA PHE A 53 -13.28 13.11 -6.22
C PHE A 53 -12.87 13.61 -4.83
N GLU A 54 -13.39 14.74 -4.37
CA GLU A 54 -13.07 15.31 -3.04
C GLU A 54 -13.43 14.35 -1.89
N ASP A 55 -14.49 13.55 -2.07
CA ASP A 55 -14.93 12.56 -1.10
C ASP A 55 -14.24 11.19 -1.25
N VAL A 56 -13.31 11.05 -2.20
CA VAL A 56 -12.61 9.79 -2.46
C VAL A 56 -11.33 9.70 -1.64
N ASP A 57 -11.28 8.79 -0.69
CA ASP A 57 -10.04 8.49 0.02
C ASP A 57 -9.16 7.54 -0.80
N ASN A 58 -8.06 8.05 -1.35
CA ASN A 58 -7.14 7.29 -2.19
C ASN A 58 -6.45 6.13 -1.45
N ARG A 59 -6.38 6.15 -0.10
CA ARG A 59 -5.86 5.02 0.69
C ARG A 59 -6.78 3.82 0.64
N ILE A 60 -8.10 4.04 0.63
CA ILE A 60 -9.08 2.98 0.45
C ILE A 60 -8.94 2.35 -0.94
N LEU A 61 -8.71 3.16 -1.99
CA LEU A 61 -8.48 2.65 -3.33
C LEU A 61 -7.17 1.87 -3.43
N SER A 62 -6.13 2.32 -2.73
CA SER A 62 -4.86 1.60 -2.63
C SER A 62 -5.02 0.25 -1.92
N LEU A 63 -5.80 0.18 -0.84
CA LEU A 63 -6.17 -1.08 -0.21
C LEU A 63 -6.90 -2.01 -1.20
N GLU A 64 -7.81 -1.46 -2.02
CA GLU A 64 -8.52 -2.25 -3.05
C GLU A 64 -7.56 -2.80 -4.12
N LEU A 65 -6.48 -2.09 -4.49
CA LEU A 65 -5.46 -2.63 -5.39
C LEU A 65 -4.86 -3.93 -4.83
N VAL A 66 -4.43 -3.92 -3.56
CA VAL A 66 -3.83 -5.11 -2.91
C VAL A 66 -4.87 -6.22 -2.72
N LYS A 67 -6.09 -5.88 -2.27
CA LYS A 67 -7.19 -6.85 -2.10
C LYS A 67 -7.56 -7.57 -3.39
N ASN A 68 -7.50 -6.88 -4.51
CA ASN A 68 -7.82 -7.44 -5.83
C ASN A 68 -6.61 -8.07 -6.53
N GLY A 69 -5.41 -8.06 -5.90
CA GLY A 69 -4.19 -8.62 -6.48
C GLY A 69 -3.73 -7.86 -7.73
N MET A 70 -3.93 -6.54 -7.74
CA MET A 70 -3.46 -5.63 -8.79
C MET A 70 -2.04 -5.17 -8.51
N THR A 71 -1.62 -5.19 -7.25
CA THR A 71 -0.26 -5.07 -6.73
C THR A 71 -0.13 -5.90 -5.46
N GLU A 72 1.09 -6.23 -5.07
CA GLU A 72 1.37 -6.95 -3.83
C GLU A 72 1.50 -6.02 -2.62
N ALA A 73 1.83 -4.75 -2.82
CA ALA A 73 1.96 -3.79 -1.73
C ALA A 73 1.65 -2.36 -2.15
N VAL A 74 1.17 -1.55 -1.19
CA VAL A 74 0.98 -0.10 -1.33
C VAL A 74 1.57 0.60 -0.10
N MET A 75 1.96 1.86 -0.25
CA MET A 75 2.59 2.61 0.82
C MET A 75 1.93 3.98 1.00
N PHE A 76 1.97 4.45 2.25
CA PHE A 76 1.51 5.79 2.65
C PHE A 76 2.61 6.51 3.42
N GLY A 77 2.84 7.76 3.08
CA GLY A 77 3.75 8.63 3.83
C GLY A 77 3.17 9.12 5.16
N PRO A 78 3.99 9.78 6.00
CA PRO A 78 3.53 10.40 7.23
C PRO A 78 2.41 11.43 7.03
N ASP A 79 2.35 12.05 5.86
CA ASP A 79 1.28 12.97 5.43
C ASP A 79 -0.02 12.26 5.01
N GLY A 80 -0.03 10.92 5.02
CA GLY A 80 -1.14 10.09 4.60
C GLY A 80 -1.32 9.97 3.08
N ASN A 81 -0.43 10.56 2.29
CA ASN A 81 -0.47 10.45 0.84
C ASN A 81 0.11 9.13 0.34
N ASN A 82 -0.40 8.67 -0.80
CA ASN A 82 0.14 7.49 -1.46
C ASN A 82 1.59 7.73 -1.90
N LEU A 83 2.45 6.77 -1.60
CA LEU A 83 3.83 6.72 -2.07
C LEU A 83 3.97 5.65 -3.17
N LEU A 84 4.79 5.92 -4.16
CA LEU A 84 5.18 4.92 -5.17
C LEU A 84 6.36 4.11 -4.64
N PRO A 85 6.18 2.82 -4.27
CA PRO A 85 7.23 2.01 -3.64
C PRO A 85 8.52 1.99 -4.45
N ALA A 86 8.44 1.73 -5.75
CA ALA A 86 9.59 1.68 -6.65
C ALA A 86 10.45 2.97 -6.63
N ARG A 87 9.85 4.12 -6.32
CA ARG A 87 10.57 5.39 -6.24
C ARG A 87 11.17 5.63 -4.86
N VAL A 88 10.38 5.40 -3.81
CA VAL A 88 10.80 5.79 -2.45
C VAL A 88 11.74 4.79 -1.81
N LEU A 89 11.70 3.52 -2.25
CA LEU A 89 12.58 2.45 -1.75
C LEU A 89 13.88 2.30 -2.56
N TYR A 90 13.99 2.98 -3.70
CA TYR A 90 15.14 2.82 -4.58
C TYR A 90 16.46 3.18 -3.88
N LYS A 91 17.34 2.20 -3.76
CA LYS A 91 18.67 2.30 -3.11
C LYS A 91 18.60 2.77 -1.64
N LYS A 92 17.52 2.52 -0.94
CA LYS A 92 17.38 2.82 0.48
C LYS A 92 17.76 1.61 1.35
N ASN A 93 18.35 1.87 2.50
CA ASN A 93 18.37 0.91 3.58
C ASN A 93 16.96 0.82 4.15
N ILE A 94 16.42 -0.38 4.34
CA ILE A 94 15.02 -0.55 4.74
C ILE A 94 14.96 -1.30 6.07
N LEU A 95 14.36 -0.67 7.06
CA LEU A 95 13.96 -1.32 8.30
C LEU A 95 12.44 -1.51 8.31
N ALA A 96 11.99 -2.74 8.12
CA ALA A 96 10.58 -3.09 8.10
C ALA A 96 10.14 -3.74 9.41
N ILE A 97 9.08 -3.22 10.01
CA ILE A 97 8.46 -3.75 11.22
C ILE A 97 7.05 -4.19 10.89
N ARG A 98 6.82 -5.49 10.95
CA ARG A 98 5.52 -6.08 10.69
C ARG A 98 4.70 -6.24 11.97
N GLY A 99 3.45 -5.82 11.92
CA GLY A 99 2.55 -5.95 13.05
C GLY A 99 1.08 -5.75 12.69
N SER A 100 0.20 -6.03 13.62
CA SER A 100 -1.23 -5.72 13.48
C SER A 100 -1.52 -4.27 13.83
N PHE A 101 -0.75 -3.65 14.73
CA PHE A 101 -0.90 -2.27 15.23
C PHE A 101 -2.35 -1.92 15.59
N ARG A 102 -2.96 -2.77 16.43
CA ARG A 102 -4.39 -2.68 16.80
C ARG A 102 -4.59 -2.63 18.32
N PRO A 103 -4.35 -1.49 18.97
CA PRO A 103 -3.62 -0.31 18.51
C PRO A 103 -2.09 -0.50 18.55
N VAL A 104 -1.36 0.56 18.19
CA VAL A 104 0.09 0.66 18.46
C VAL A 104 0.29 0.69 19.96
N THR A 105 1.24 -0.12 20.47
CA THR A 105 1.56 -0.21 21.90
C THR A 105 2.99 0.27 22.17
N ASN A 106 3.29 0.55 23.45
CA ASN A 106 4.67 0.87 23.85
C ASN A 106 5.66 -0.23 23.45
N VAL A 107 5.24 -1.51 23.49
CA VAL A 107 6.08 -2.63 23.06
C VAL A 107 6.45 -2.52 21.57
N ASN A 108 5.51 -2.07 20.72
CA ASN A 108 5.82 -1.85 19.30
C ASN A 108 6.84 -0.74 19.12
N MET A 109 6.75 0.34 19.90
CA MET A 109 7.68 1.47 19.84
C MET A 109 9.06 1.10 20.43
N ASP A 110 9.10 0.36 21.52
CA ASP A 110 10.34 -0.14 22.10
C ASP A 110 11.07 -1.11 21.14
N MET A 111 10.31 -1.98 20.48
CA MET A 111 10.84 -2.87 19.44
C MET A 111 11.40 -2.05 18.26
N PHE A 112 10.68 -1.02 17.80
CA PHE A 112 11.15 -0.13 16.75
C PHE A 112 12.46 0.58 17.16
N THR A 113 12.49 1.22 18.33
CA THR A 113 13.64 1.95 18.82
C THR A 113 14.87 1.04 18.97
N SER A 114 14.68 -0.14 19.54
CA SER A 114 15.76 -1.11 19.72
C SER A 114 16.28 -1.66 18.40
N SER A 115 15.37 -1.96 17.46
CA SER A 115 15.73 -2.44 16.12
C SER A 115 16.46 -1.38 15.32
N SER A 116 16.00 -0.11 15.38
CA SER A 116 16.68 1.01 14.71
C SER A 116 18.09 1.21 15.25
N SER A 117 18.26 1.17 16.58
CA SER A 117 19.57 1.31 17.21
C SER A 117 20.54 0.20 16.78
N LEU A 118 20.08 -1.03 16.64
CA LEU A 118 20.89 -2.14 16.15
C LEU A 118 21.17 -2.01 14.64
N PHE A 119 20.18 -1.60 13.86
CA PHE A 119 20.29 -1.46 12.42
C PHE A 119 21.31 -0.40 12.02
N TYR A 120 21.36 0.73 12.75
CA TYR A 120 22.31 1.81 12.51
C TYR A 120 23.74 1.52 13.03
N GLN A 121 23.97 0.39 13.72
CA GLN A 121 25.32 -0.06 14.08
C GLN A 121 26.03 -0.80 12.94
N ASP A 122 25.30 -1.19 11.90
CA ASP A 122 25.86 -1.80 10.72
C ASP A 122 26.58 -0.74 9.87
N GLU A 123 27.86 -1.01 9.51
CA GLU A 123 28.71 -0.08 8.76
C GLU A 123 28.19 0.20 7.35
N ASP A 124 27.36 -0.70 6.79
CA ASP A 124 26.74 -0.54 5.47
C ASP A 124 25.43 0.25 5.49
N VAL A 125 24.96 0.66 6.68
CA VAL A 125 23.69 1.36 6.87
C VAL A 125 23.93 2.85 7.12
N GLU A 126 23.40 3.68 6.21
CA GLU A 126 23.37 5.13 6.37
C GLU A 126 22.01 5.59 6.92
N GLU A 127 21.98 6.24 8.08
CA GLU A 127 20.76 6.69 8.73
C GLU A 127 19.94 7.63 7.83
N ASP A 128 20.60 8.61 7.19
CA ASP A 128 19.96 9.56 6.26
C ASP A 128 19.43 8.89 4.98
N ASN A 129 19.90 7.68 4.68
CA ASN A 129 19.47 6.90 3.54
C ASN A 129 18.55 5.72 3.94
N THR A 130 18.09 5.70 5.19
CA THR A 130 17.23 4.64 5.71
C THR A 130 15.75 5.03 5.63
N MET A 131 14.91 4.05 5.30
CA MET A 131 13.46 4.17 5.38
C MET A 131 12.90 3.15 6.38
N ASN A 132 12.22 3.67 7.39
CA ASN A 132 11.51 2.85 8.38
C ASN A 132 10.07 2.62 7.92
N ILE A 133 9.66 1.35 7.80
CA ILE A 133 8.36 0.95 7.28
C ILE A 133 7.60 0.17 8.33
N PHE A 134 6.37 0.59 8.62
CA PHE A 134 5.43 -0.16 9.43
C PHE A 134 4.47 -0.92 8.53
N GLU A 135 4.67 -2.25 8.47
CA GLU A 135 3.94 -3.11 7.55
C GLU A 135 2.76 -3.77 8.25
N ILE A 136 1.58 -3.63 7.64
CA ILE A 136 0.36 -4.36 7.99
C ILE A 136 0.01 -5.27 6.82
N THR A 137 0.01 -6.58 7.04
CA THR A 137 -0.40 -7.51 5.98
C THR A 137 -1.93 -7.57 5.85
N LEU A 138 -2.45 -7.96 4.68
CA LEU A 138 -3.88 -8.24 4.52
C LEU A 138 -4.38 -9.26 5.54
N SER A 139 -3.54 -10.22 5.94
CA SER A 139 -3.88 -11.19 6.99
C SER A 139 -4.12 -10.53 8.35
N ASN A 140 -3.33 -9.49 8.67
CA ASN A 140 -3.48 -8.72 9.92
C ASN A 140 -4.69 -7.77 9.90
N LEU A 141 -5.19 -7.43 8.72
CA LEU A 141 -6.40 -6.62 8.54
C LEU A 141 -7.69 -7.45 8.59
N ARG A 142 -7.61 -8.75 8.29
CA ARG A 142 -8.79 -9.61 8.29
C ARG A 142 -9.29 -9.86 9.71
N SER A 143 -10.58 -9.73 9.91
CA SER A 143 -11.23 -10.12 11.16
C SER A 143 -11.19 -11.63 11.35
N ASN A 144 -10.84 -12.07 12.55
CA ASN A 144 -10.78 -13.49 12.90
C ASN A 144 -12.12 -14.17 12.59
N GLY A 145 -12.10 -15.16 11.70
CA GLY A 145 -13.22 -16.03 11.37
C GLY A 145 -14.08 -15.61 10.17
N THR A 146 -14.05 -14.35 9.71
CA THR A 146 -14.91 -13.91 8.58
C THR A 146 -14.13 -13.66 7.30
N GLY A 147 -12.81 -13.50 7.38
CA GLY A 147 -11.98 -13.10 6.23
C GLY A 147 -12.25 -11.68 5.70
N PHE A 148 -13.20 -10.98 6.31
CA PHE A 148 -13.57 -9.61 5.94
C PHE A 148 -12.54 -8.61 6.46
N ILE A 149 -12.26 -7.57 5.66
CA ILE A 149 -11.43 -6.43 6.07
C ILE A 149 -12.37 -5.27 6.38
N ASP A 150 -12.34 -4.82 7.64
CA ASP A 150 -13.02 -3.61 8.06
C ASP A 150 -12.21 -2.40 7.60
N GLU A 151 -12.77 -1.61 6.70
CA GLU A 151 -12.10 -0.44 6.13
C GLU A 151 -11.93 0.68 7.14
N GLN A 152 -12.84 0.81 8.10
CA GLN A 152 -12.70 1.81 9.16
C GLN A 152 -11.52 1.45 10.07
N ASP A 153 -11.43 0.19 10.51
CA ASP A 153 -10.30 -0.32 11.29
C ASP A 153 -8.95 -0.16 10.54
N PHE A 154 -8.94 -0.43 9.23
CA PHE A 154 -7.77 -0.14 8.38
C PHE A 154 -7.39 1.34 8.41
N MET A 155 -8.37 2.21 8.16
CA MET A 155 -8.14 3.66 8.10
C MET A 155 -7.66 4.22 9.44
N ASP A 156 -8.21 3.75 10.54
CA ASP A 156 -7.83 4.20 11.88
C ASP A 156 -6.39 3.81 12.21
N ARG A 157 -5.96 2.59 11.84
CA ARG A 157 -4.57 2.15 11.99
C ARG A 157 -3.61 2.96 11.11
N ALA A 158 -3.95 3.12 9.82
CA ALA A 158 -3.12 3.89 8.88
C ALA A 158 -2.99 5.34 9.33
N LYS A 159 -4.08 5.99 9.72
CA LYS A 159 -4.09 7.37 10.22
C LYS A 159 -3.25 7.52 11.49
N LEU A 160 -3.39 6.58 12.44
CA LEU A 160 -2.62 6.61 13.68
C LEU A 160 -1.12 6.54 13.41
N LEU A 161 -0.68 5.58 12.60
CA LEU A 161 0.73 5.41 12.26
C LEU A 161 1.28 6.63 11.49
N CYS A 162 0.54 7.13 10.49
CA CYS A 162 0.92 8.35 9.76
C CYS A 162 1.01 9.57 10.69
N ALA A 163 0.05 9.75 11.61
CA ALA A 163 0.06 10.85 12.59
C ALA A 163 1.25 10.76 13.56
N MET A 164 1.83 9.57 13.76
CA MET A 164 3.07 9.37 14.51
C MET A 164 4.34 9.67 13.67
N GLY A 165 4.19 10.12 12.43
CA GLY A 165 5.30 10.40 11.51
C GLY A 165 5.88 9.16 10.82
N LEU A 166 5.16 8.04 10.82
CA LEU A 166 5.64 6.76 10.33
C LEU A 166 5.16 6.49 8.91
N THR A 167 6.00 5.82 8.12
CA THR A 167 5.62 5.31 6.80
C THR A 167 4.93 3.96 6.95
N VAL A 168 3.77 3.82 6.32
CA VAL A 168 2.92 2.64 6.40
C VAL A 168 2.96 1.87 5.09
N MET A 169 3.09 0.55 5.16
CA MET A 169 2.94 -0.36 4.03
C MET A 169 1.79 -1.33 4.29
N ILE A 170 0.94 -1.51 3.30
CA ILE A 170 -0.06 -2.59 3.29
C ILE A 170 0.37 -3.60 2.26
N SER A 171 0.50 -4.87 2.66
CA SER A 171 1.01 -5.91 1.78
C SER A 171 0.17 -7.20 1.80
N ASN A 172 0.35 -8.00 0.75
CA ASN A 172 -0.16 -9.37 0.69
C ASN A 172 0.97 -10.42 0.88
N PHE A 173 2.14 -9.99 1.31
CA PHE A 173 3.26 -10.92 1.55
C PHE A 173 3.03 -11.77 2.80
N LYS A 174 3.06 -13.07 2.63
CA LYS A 174 2.94 -14.01 3.77
C LYS A 174 4.26 -14.10 4.53
N GLU A 175 5.37 -14.14 3.82
CA GLU A 175 6.71 -14.32 4.35
C GLU A 175 7.52 -13.01 4.28
N TYR A 176 8.37 -12.79 5.29
CA TYR A 176 9.25 -11.62 5.37
C TYR A 176 10.25 -11.52 4.20
N TYR A 177 10.78 -12.64 3.73
CA TYR A 177 11.79 -12.66 2.68
C TYR A 177 11.23 -12.25 1.30
N ARG A 178 9.93 -12.00 1.19
CA ARG A 178 9.28 -11.50 -0.04
C ARG A 178 9.02 -9.99 -0.01
N LEU A 179 9.30 -9.38 1.12
CA LEU A 179 9.21 -7.93 1.29
C LEU A 179 10.45 -7.27 0.68
#